data_6dcc9e3bbded0c486451dca1fc027dea
#
_entry.id   6dcc9e3bbded0c486451dca1fc027dea
#
_cell.length_a   1.000
_cell.length_b   1.000
_cell.length_c   1.000
_cell.angle_alpha   90.00
_cell.angle_beta   90.00
_cell.angle_gamma   90.00
#
_symmetry.space_group_name_H-M   'P 1'
#
loop_
_entity.id
_entity.type
_entity.pdbx_description
1 polymer ?
#
loop_
_entity_poly.entity_id
_entity_poly.type
_entity_poly.pdbx_seq_one_letter_code
_entity_poly.pdbx_strand_id
1 'polypeptide(L)'
;MKTASTDLGRLAWPVVIGVAARLSNVSAKMVRHYESLGLLPGVARTDSGYRQYTEADVRTLQFIRRGRDLGFSMAEIAELVDLWHNRKRASASVKRIAQKHVDELSQRIEAMQAMQRTLGALLTHCHGDDRPDSPILDDLAGHAF
;
A
#
# COMPACT_ATOMS: atom_id res chain seq x y z
N MET A 1 -12.33 12.41 5.44
CA MET A 1 -13.36 12.25 4.41
C MET A 1 -14.32 11.17 4.79
N LYS A 2 -15.56 11.57 4.95
CA LYS A 2 -16.62 10.73 5.49
C LYS A 2 -17.53 10.12 4.44
N THR A 3 -17.21 10.26 3.19
CA THR A 3 -18.14 10.01 2.09
C THR A 3 -18.27 8.57 1.67
N ALA A 4 -17.21 7.78 1.74
CA ALA A 4 -17.22 6.40 1.25
C ALA A 4 -18.15 5.49 2.04
N SER A 5 -18.22 5.69 3.35
CA SER A 5 -19.04 4.84 4.23
C SER A 5 -20.54 5.10 4.12
N THR A 6 -20.91 6.34 3.78
CA THR A 6 -22.31 6.75 3.68
C THR A 6 -22.94 6.30 2.35
N ASP A 7 -22.13 6.26 1.29
CA ASP A 7 -22.61 5.91 -0.03
C ASP A 7 -22.84 4.41 -0.21
N LEU A 8 -22.10 3.57 0.49
CA LEU A 8 -22.21 2.12 0.38
C LEU A 8 -23.61 1.60 0.75
N GLY A 9 -24.24 2.20 1.75
CA GLY A 9 -25.55 1.77 2.22
C GLY A 9 -26.72 2.10 1.30
N ARG A 10 -26.49 2.95 0.28
CA ARG A 10 -27.53 3.37 -0.66
C ARG A 10 -27.48 2.66 -1.99
N LEU A 11 -26.44 1.84 -2.22
CA LEU A 11 -26.24 1.17 -3.49
C LEU A 11 -26.97 -0.16 -3.56
N ALA A 12 -27.42 -0.50 -4.77
CA ALA A 12 -27.95 -1.83 -5.04
C ALA A 12 -26.78 -2.79 -5.28
N TRP A 13 -26.58 -3.69 -4.34
CA TRP A 13 -25.55 -4.72 -4.43
C TRP A 13 -26.06 -5.98 -5.12
N PRO A 14 -25.22 -6.73 -5.84
CA PRO A 14 -23.79 -6.47 -6.10
C PRO A 14 -23.58 -5.42 -7.20
N VAL A 15 -22.34 -4.96 -7.35
CA VAL A 15 -21.96 -3.95 -8.35
C VAL A 15 -20.94 -4.49 -9.34
N VAL A 16 -20.84 -3.84 -10.51
CA VAL A 16 -19.82 -4.17 -11.51
C VAL A 16 -18.46 -3.59 -11.13
N ILE A 17 -17.40 -4.07 -11.80
CA ILE A 17 -16.02 -3.71 -11.48
C ILE A 17 -15.74 -2.20 -11.50
N GLY A 18 -16.32 -1.48 -12.46
CA GLY A 18 -16.12 -0.01 -12.53
C GLY A 18 -16.63 0.72 -11.30
N VAL A 19 -17.76 0.28 -10.76
CA VAL A 19 -18.32 0.83 -9.52
C VAL A 19 -17.49 0.42 -8.33
N ALA A 20 -17.11 -0.86 -8.25
CA ALA A 20 -16.25 -1.35 -7.16
C ALA A 20 -14.91 -0.61 -7.12
N ALA A 21 -14.30 -0.38 -8.28
CA ALA A 21 -13.05 0.36 -8.41
C ALA A 21 -13.19 1.80 -7.90
N ARG A 22 -14.26 2.47 -8.31
CA ARG A 22 -14.53 3.85 -7.87
C ARG A 22 -14.75 3.94 -6.37
N LEU A 23 -15.58 3.05 -5.81
CA LEU A 23 -15.90 3.07 -4.38
C LEU A 23 -14.70 2.76 -3.49
N SER A 24 -13.82 1.88 -3.95
CA SER A 24 -12.64 1.45 -3.19
C SER A 24 -11.41 2.32 -3.45
N ASN A 25 -11.47 3.18 -4.47
CA ASN A 25 -10.31 3.94 -4.95
C ASN A 25 -9.16 3.02 -5.38
N VAL A 26 -9.50 1.88 -5.95
CA VAL A 26 -8.56 0.89 -6.50
C VAL A 26 -8.86 0.77 -7.99
N SER A 27 -7.84 0.76 -8.84
CA SER A 27 -8.07 0.64 -10.28
C SER A 27 -8.70 -0.71 -10.64
N ALA A 28 -9.47 -0.76 -11.72
CA ALA A 28 -10.08 -1.99 -12.20
C ALA A 28 -9.03 -3.10 -12.42
N LYS A 29 -7.86 -2.73 -12.94
CA LYS A 29 -6.73 -3.64 -13.13
C LYS A 29 -6.30 -4.26 -11.80
N MET A 30 -6.16 -3.45 -10.76
CA MET A 30 -5.75 -3.92 -9.44
C MET A 30 -6.86 -4.73 -8.76
N VAL A 31 -8.12 -4.39 -8.98
CA VAL A 31 -9.25 -5.20 -8.48
C VAL A 31 -9.15 -6.62 -9.04
N ARG A 32 -8.93 -6.76 -10.34
CA ARG A 32 -8.73 -8.07 -10.97
C ARG A 32 -7.53 -8.81 -10.42
N HIS A 33 -6.45 -8.08 -10.15
CA HIS A 33 -5.23 -8.65 -9.58
C HIS A 33 -5.50 -9.22 -8.19
N TYR A 34 -6.15 -8.47 -7.32
CA TYR A 34 -6.48 -8.91 -5.97
C TYR A 34 -7.45 -10.10 -5.98
N GLU A 35 -8.40 -10.10 -6.91
CA GLU A 35 -9.28 -11.25 -7.13
C GLU A 35 -8.46 -12.50 -7.51
N SER A 36 -7.49 -12.35 -8.41
CA SER A 36 -6.63 -13.45 -8.84
C SER A 36 -5.76 -14.00 -7.71
N LEU A 37 -5.45 -13.19 -6.70
CA LEU A 37 -4.72 -13.61 -5.52
C LEU A 37 -5.60 -14.29 -4.46
N GLY A 38 -6.90 -14.43 -4.73
CA GLY A 38 -7.83 -15.05 -3.81
C GLY A 38 -8.29 -14.17 -2.66
N LEU A 39 -8.05 -12.87 -2.73
CA LEU A 39 -8.42 -11.93 -1.66
C LEU A 39 -9.91 -11.55 -1.70
N LEU A 40 -10.59 -11.84 -2.79
CA LEU A 40 -12.01 -11.53 -3.01
C LEU A 40 -12.77 -12.82 -3.34
N PRO A 41 -12.94 -13.72 -2.38
CA PRO A 41 -13.52 -15.05 -2.66
C PRO A 41 -15.02 -15.00 -3.00
N GLY A 42 -15.70 -13.90 -2.68
CA GLY A 42 -17.13 -13.74 -2.91
C GLY A 42 -17.51 -13.27 -4.31
N VAL A 43 -16.54 -13.04 -5.19
CA VAL A 43 -16.83 -12.53 -6.54
C VAL A 43 -17.52 -13.60 -7.37
N ALA A 44 -18.70 -13.25 -7.89
CA ALA A 44 -19.48 -14.08 -8.80
C ALA A 44 -19.58 -13.42 -10.17
N ARG A 45 -20.02 -14.17 -11.19
CA ARG A 45 -20.28 -13.64 -12.52
C ARG A 45 -21.76 -13.67 -12.81
N THR A 46 -22.24 -12.68 -13.58
CA THR A 46 -23.60 -12.72 -14.15
C THR A 46 -23.69 -13.81 -15.21
N ASP A 47 -24.90 -14.11 -15.66
CA ASP A 47 -25.15 -15.03 -16.77
C ASP A 47 -24.43 -14.59 -18.06
N SER A 48 -24.21 -13.28 -18.22
CA SER A 48 -23.47 -12.74 -19.38
C SER A 48 -21.95 -12.71 -19.14
N GLY A 49 -21.45 -13.26 -18.03
CA GLY A 49 -20.03 -13.41 -17.76
C GLY A 49 -19.37 -12.21 -17.08
N TYR A 50 -20.11 -11.19 -16.68
CA TYR A 50 -19.59 -10.03 -15.98
C TYR A 50 -19.38 -10.33 -14.51
N ARG A 51 -18.23 -9.88 -13.96
CA ARG A 51 -17.94 -10.01 -12.54
C ARG A 51 -18.80 -9.07 -11.72
N GLN A 52 -19.30 -9.58 -10.58
CA GLN A 52 -20.11 -8.82 -9.64
C GLN A 52 -19.43 -8.83 -8.28
N TYR A 53 -19.38 -7.66 -7.67
CA TYR A 53 -18.70 -7.43 -6.38
C TYR A 53 -19.73 -7.05 -5.34
N THR A 54 -19.67 -7.72 -4.18
CA THR A 54 -20.54 -7.44 -3.05
C THR A 54 -20.02 -6.25 -2.24
N GLU A 55 -20.85 -5.77 -1.30
CA GLU A 55 -20.41 -4.76 -0.34
C GLU A 55 -19.19 -5.23 0.45
N ALA A 56 -19.17 -6.50 0.88
CA ALA A 56 -18.04 -7.08 1.58
C ALA A 56 -16.76 -7.06 0.73
N ASP A 57 -16.88 -7.33 -0.57
CA ASP A 57 -15.74 -7.26 -1.49
C ASP A 57 -15.19 -5.84 -1.59
N VAL A 58 -16.06 -4.84 -1.68
CA VAL A 58 -15.64 -3.44 -1.76
C VAL A 58 -14.96 -3.02 -0.44
N ARG A 59 -15.48 -3.45 0.70
CA ARG A 59 -14.85 -3.19 2.00
C ARG A 59 -13.48 -3.84 2.08
N THR A 60 -13.33 -5.04 1.56
CA THR A 60 -12.03 -5.72 1.47
C THR A 60 -11.06 -4.94 0.59
N LEU A 61 -11.52 -4.42 -0.56
CA LEU A 61 -10.69 -3.58 -1.43
C LEU A 61 -10.25 -2.30 -0.73
N GLN A 62 -11.14 -1.66 0.01
CA GLN A 62 -10.80 -0.47 0.81
C GLN A 62 -9.77 -0.80 1.88
N PHE A 63 -9.89 -1.94 2.53
CA PHE A 63 -8.93 -2.45 3.51
C PHE A 63 -7.55 -2.66 2.87
N ILE A 64 -7.50 -3.31 1.72
CA ILE A 64 -6.26 -3.54 0.96
C ILE A 64 -5.62 -2.20 0.58
N ARG A 65 -6.40 -1.27 0.07
CA ARG A 65 -5.93 0.06 -0.29
C ARG A 65 -5.30 0.76 0.91
N ARG A 66 -5.98 0.75 2.04
CA ARG A 66 -5.47 1.37 3.28
C ARG A 66 -4.18 0.70 3.74
N GLY A 67 -4.12 -0.63 3.69
CA GLY A 67 -2.90 -1.36 4.04
C GLY A 67 -1.73 -0.99 3.14
N ARG A 68 -1.98 -0.87 1.84
CA ARG A 68 -0.96 -0.42 0.89
C ARG A 68 -0.49 1.00 1.17
N ASP A 69 -1.40 1.90 1.49
CA ASP A 69 -1.07 3.28 1.84
C ASP A 69 -0.19 3.36 3.09
N LEU A 70 -0.37 2.44 4.04
CA LEU A 70 0.45 2.34 5.24
C LEU A 70 1.78 1.61 4.99
N GLY A 71 2.01 1.11 3.79
CA GLY A 71 3.27 0.49 3.40
C GLY A 71 3.41 -0.99 3.70
N PHE A 72 2.32 -1.68 4.06
CA PHE A 72 2.36 -3.13 4.23
C PHE A 72 2.63 -3.82 2.90
N SER A 73 3.38 -4.91 2.94
CA SER A 73 3.60 -5.77 1.78
C SER A 73 2.32 -6.52 1.41
N MET A 74 2.23 -7.03 0.18
CA MET A 74 1.07 -7.82 -0.23
C MET A 74 0.92 -9.10 0.60
N ALA A 75 2.03 -9.74 0.99
CA ALA A 75 1.98 -10.90 1.87
C ALA A 75 1.39 -10.55 3.24
N GLU A 76 1.80 -9.43 3.80
CA GLU A 76 1.26 -8.93 5.07
C GLU A 76 -0.22 -8.56 4.95
N ILE A 77 -0.61 -7.92 3.85
CA ILE A 77 -2.00 -7.55 3.60
C ILE A 77 -2.87 -8.79 3.46
N ALA A 78 -2.41 -9.80 2.73
CA ALA A 78 -3.15 -11.06 2.60
C ALA A 78 -3.37 -11.72 3.97
N GLU A 79 -2.36 -11.72 4.83
CA GLU A 79 -2.46 -12.24 6.18
C GLU A 79 -3.43 -11.40 7.03
N LEU A 80 -3.36 -10.08 6.93
CA LEU A 80 -4.27 -9.18 7.64
C LEU A 80 -5.73 -9.33 7.17
N VAL A 81 -5.95 -9.50 5.88
CA VAL A 81 -7.29 -9.76 5.32
C VAL A 81 -7.86 -11.05 5.89
N ASP A 82 -7.05 -12.10 5.93
CA ASP A 82 -7.46 -13.39 6.49
C ASP A 82 -7.83 -13.26 7.98
N LEU A 83 -7.01 -12.56 8.75
CA LEU A 83 -7.28 -12.31 10.16
C LEU A 83 -8.52 -11.45 10.37
N TRP A 84 -8.76 -10.50 9.49
CA TRP A 84 -9.96 -9.65 9.55
C TRP A 84 -11.23 -10.46 9.32
N HIS A 85 -11.19 -11.40 8.40
CA HIS A 85 -12.33 -12.29 8.14
C HIS A 85 -12.49 -13.37 9.20
N ASN A 86 -11.43 -13.71 9.93
CA ASN A 86 -11.44 -14.70 10.98
C ASN A 86 -11.03 -14.10 12.32
N ARG A 87 -11.97 -13.43 12.96
CA ARG A 87 -11.73 -12.65 14.17
C ARG A 87 -11.33 -13.47 15.40
N LYS A 88 -11.47 -14.78 15.36
CA LYS A 88 -11.10 -15.65 16.49
C LYS A 88 -9.59 -15.73 16.73
N ARG A 89 -8.79 -15.36 15.74
CA ARG A 89 -7.33 -15.44 15.83
C ARG A 89 -6.65 -14.09 15.97
N ALA A 90 -7.40 -13.01 15.96
CA ALA A 90 -6.90 -11.77 15.39
C ALA A 90 -5.88 -11.01 16.23
N SER A 91 -6.09 -10.86 17.52
CA SER A 91 -5.46 -9.76 18.26
C SER A 91 -3.93 -9.85 18.36
N ALA A 92 -3.43 -11.01 18.80
CA ALA A 92 -1.97 -11.18 18.97
C ALA A 92 -1.22 -11.17 17.63
N SER A 93 -1.82 -11.80 16.61
CA SER A 93 -1.21 -11.87 15.27
C SER A 93 -1.18 -10.50 14.60
N VAL A 94 -2.26 -9.74 14.69
CA VAL A 94 -2.33 -8.37 14.15
C VAL A 94 -1.29 -7.49 14.83
N LYS A 95 -1.19 -7.56 16.15
CA LYS A 95 -0.22 -6.78 16.90
C LYS A 95 1.22 -7.09 16.46
N ARG A 96 1.52 -8.38 16.27
CA ARG A 96 2.85 -8.81 15.81
C ARG A 96 3.18 -8.27 14.43
N ILE A 97 2.25 -8.36 13.49
CA ILE A 97 2.44 -7.87 12.12
C ILE A 97 2.63 -6.36 12.13
N ALA A 98 1.79 -5.64 12.86
CA ALA A 98 1.89 -4.19 12.97
C ALA A 98 3.19 -3.75 13.64
N GLN A 99 3.60 -4.41 14.71
CA GLN A 99 4.84 -4.09 15.43
C GLN A 99 6.05 -4.31 14.53
N LYS A 100 6.10 -5.42 13.80
CA LYS A 100 7.17 -5.68 12.85
C LYS A 100 7.26 -4.56 11.81
N HIS A 101 6.12 -4.12 11.29
CA HIS A 101 6.07 -3.05 10.30
C HIS A 101 6.55 -1.71 10.88
N VAL A 102 6.14 -1.37 12.10
CA VAL A 102 6.62 -0.18 12.81
C VAL A 102 8.13 -0.22 12.96
N ASP A 103 8.69 -1.36 13.35
CA ASP A 103 10.14 -1.52 13.51
C ASP A 103 10.88 -1.35 12.17
N GLU A 104 10.35 -1.93 11.10
CA GLU A 104 10.90 -1.75 9.75
C GLU A 104 10.85 -0.30 9.29
N LEU A 105 9.76 0.40 9.58
CA LEU A 105 9.64 1.83 9.28
C LEU A 105 10.67 2.66 10.05
N SER A 106 10.88 2.35 11.32
CA SER A 106 11.88 3.02 12.14
C SER A 106 13.28 2.87 11.55
N GLN A 107 13.63 1.67 11.08
CA GLN A 107 14.90 1.40 10.42
C GLN A 107 15.03 2.19 9.11
N ARG A 108 13.97 2.27 8.32
CA ARG A 108 13.96 3.04 7.08
C ARG A 108 14.11 4.53 7.34
N ILE A 109 13.45 5.05 8.37
CA ILE A 109 13.56 6.45 8.77
C ILE A 109 15.02 6.77 9.14
N GLU A 110 15.66 5.93 9.96
CA GLU A 110 17.05 6.10 10.32
C GLU A 110 17.98 6.08 9.11
N ALA A 111 17.76 5.14 8.18
CA ALA A 111 18.54 5.05 6.95
C ALA A 111 18.36 6.30 6.08
N MET A 112 17.14 6.79 5.96
CA MET A 112 16.86 8.01 5.20
C MET A 112 17.49 9.24 5.85
N GLN A 113 17.47 9.34 7.16
CA GLN A 113 18.13 10.41 7.88
C GLN A 113 19.64 10.38 7.68
N ALA A 114 20.23 9.18 7.66
CA ALA A 114 21.66 9.01 7.37
C ALA A 114 22.00 9.49 5.95
N MET A 115 21.19 9.14 4.96
CA MET A 115 21.33 9.61 3.58
C MET A 115 21.23 11.14 3.52
N GLN A 116 20.26 11.70 4.23
CA GLN A 116 20.05 13.14 4.28
C GLN A 116 21.28 13.84 4.87
N ARG A 117 21.85 13.32 5.96
CA ARG A 117 23.08 13.88 6.57
C ARG A 117 24.26 13.82 5.60
N THR A 118 24.43 12.70 4.92
CA THR A 118 25.50 12.52 3.94
C THR A 118 25.40 13.54 2.81
N LEU A 119 24.22 13.65 2.20
CA LEU A 119 24.00 14.61 1.11
C LEU A 119 24.10 16.06 1.62
N GLY A 120 23.60 16.33 2.81
CA GLY A 120 23.68 17.65 3.41
C GLY A 120 25.14 18.10 3.65
N ALA A 121 25.98 17.19 4.11
CA ALA A 121 27.40 17.46 4.26
C ALA A 121 28.09 17.74 2.92
N LEU A 122 27.75 16.94 1.90
CA LEU A 122 28.29 17.15 0.54
C LEU A 122 27.83 18.49 -0.04
N LEU A 123 26.58 18.86 0.17
CA LEU A 123 26.02 20.15 -0.27
C LEU A 123 26.75 21.34 0.39
N THR A 124 27.09 21.23 1.65
CA THR A 124 27.82 22.28 2.36
C THR A 124 29.16 22.59 1.69
N HIS A 125 29.80 21.60 1.09
CA HIS A 125 31.08 21.75 0.41
C HIS A 125 30.95 21.96 -1.10
N CYS A 126 29.73 21.88 -1.65
CA CYS A 126 29.46 22.12 -3.05
C CYS A 126 29.17 23.60 -3.28
N HIS A 127 29.90 24.24 -4.22
CA HIS A 127 29.77 25.66 -4.46
C HIS A 127 28.57 26.04 -5.35
N GLY A 128 28.02 25.07 -6.07
CA GLY A 128 26.85 25.33 -6.95
C GLY A 128 27.13 26.27 -8.11
N ASP A 129 28.39 26.39 -8.54
CA ASP A 129 28.81 27.25 -9.65
C ASP A 129 29.46 26.43 -10.79
N ASP A 130 30.10 27.11 -11.71
CA ASP A 130 30.72 26.46 -12.88
C ASP A 130 32.02 25.72 -12.58
N ARG A 131 32.45 25.61 -11.34
CA ARG A 131 33.64 24.88 -10.96
C ARG A 131 33.49 23.39 -11.28
N PRO A 132 34.53 22.74 -11.83
CA PRO A 132 34.44 21.34 -12.19
C PRO A 132 34.41 20.39 -10.98
N ASP A 133 34.91 20.83 -9.84
CA ASP A 133 34.98 20.01 -8.64
C ASP A 133 33.62 19.99 -7.93
N SER A 134 33.13 18.79 -7.67
CA SER A 134 31.87 18.58 -6.95
C SER A 134 32.04 17.41 -5.97
N PRO A 135 31.95 17.67 -4.67
CA PRO A 135 31.98 16.59 -3.68
C PRO A 135 30.89 15.53 -3.89
N ILE A 136 29.73 15.94 -4.40
CA ILE A 136 28.63 15.01 -4.68
C ILE A 136 29.00 14.07 -5.82
N LEU A 137 29.53 14.62 -6.92
CA LEU A 137 29.94 13.80 -8.06
C LEU A 137 31.10 12.89 -7.69
N ASP A 138 32.06 13.37 -6.90
CA ASP A 138 33.19 12.58 -6.43
C ASP A 138 32.74 11.42 -5.58
N ASP A 139 31.80 11.66 -4.66
CA ASP A 139 31.24 10.62 -3.81
C ASP A 139 30.51 9.56 -4.62
N LEU A 140 29.67 9.99 -5.55
CA LEU A 140 28.92 9.09 -6.43
C LEU A 140 29.81 8.30 -7.39
N ALA A 141 30.95 8.90 -7.77
CA ALA A 141 31.93 8.22 -8.63
C ALA A 141 32.73 7.15 -7.88
N GLY A 142 32.51 6.98 -6.57
CA GLY A 142 33.13 5.92 -5.82
C GLY A 142 34.60 6.16 -5.50
N HIS A 143 34.97 7.37 -5.17
CA HIS A 143 36.36 7.72 -4.82
C HIS A 143 36.85 7.10 -3.52
N ALA A 144 36.08 6.22 -2.95
CA ALA A 144 36.35 5.56 -1.67
C ALA A 144 37.46 4.50 -1.75
N PHE A 145 38.12 4.35 -2.88
CA PHE A 145 39.28 3.48 -2.98
C PHE A 145 40.56 4.19 -2.77
#